data_1080f110f34796fe5358019cc0fe1ca1
#
_entry.id   1080f110f34796fe5358019cc0fe1ca1
#
_cell.length_a   1.000
_cell.length_b   1.000
_cell.length_c   1.000
_cell.angle_alpha   90.00
_cell.angle_beta   90.00
_cell.angle_gamma   90.00
#
_symmetry.space_group_name_H-M   'P 1'
#
loop_
_entity.id
_entity.type
_entity.pdbx_description
1 polymer ?
#
loop_
_entity_poly.entity_id
_entity_poly.type
_entity_poly.pdbx_seq_one_letter_code
_entity_poly.pdbx_strand_id
1 'polypeptide(L)'
;MPNTKAVGVAFSDPELVSGTTITGATISGSTITGSTLTTATASGTFTSTATSGPVISNATAGLYFLTTAITAGSTTTTAPAGSLATTTNATGAGKLFTSVAGKWEFPVLT
;
A
#
# COMPACT_ATOMS: atom_id res chain seq x y z
N MET A 1 -25.34 23.86 -34.43
CA MET A 1 -23.91 23.74 -34.42
C MET A 1 -23.50 22.55 -33.60
N PRO A 2 -22.91 21.69 -34.23
CA PRO A 2 -22.47 20.56 -33.46
C PRO A 2 -21.55 21.05 -32.36
N ASN A 3 -21.66 20.36 -31.32
CA ASN A 3 -20.87 20.69 -30.22
C ASN A 3 -19.47 20.14 -30.40
N THR A 4 -18.81 20.76 -31.32
CA THR A 4 -17.48 20.31 -31.64
C THR A 4 -16.45 20.91 -30.75
N LYS A 5 -16.91 21.57 -29.71
CA LYS A 5 -15.96 22.20 -28.90
C LYS A 5 -14.93 21.20 -28.49
N ALA A 6 -13.77 21.64 -28.49
CA ALA A 6 -12.67 20.84 -28.07
C ALA A 6 -12.84 20.50 -26.60
N VAL A 7 -12.80 19.22 -26.34
CA VAL A 7 -12.91 18.75 -24.99
C VAL A 7 -11.67 19.19 -24.24
N GLY A 8 -11.90 19.71 -23.06
CA GLY A 8 -10.82 20.16 -22.20
C GLY A 8 -10.37 21.58 -22.46
N VAL A 9 -10.91 22.21 -23.50
CA VAL A 9 -10.59 23.60 -23.78
C VAL A 9 -11.53 24.48 -23.02
N ALA A 10 -11.04 25.48 -22.36
CA ALA A 10 -11.81 26.47 -21.68
C ALA A 10 -12.59 25.99 -20.46
N PHE A 11 -12.51 24.74 -20.13
CA PHE A 11 -13.17 24.25 -18.92
C PHE A 11 -12.13 23.99 -17.87
N SER A 12 -12.26 24.67 -16.76
CA SER A 12 -11.31 24.52 -15.68
C SER A 12 -11.50 23.23 -14.90
N ASP A 13 -12.68 22.62 -15.02
CA ASP A 13 -13.03 21.43 -14.24
C ASP A 13 -13.68 20.37 -15.09
N PRO A 14 -12.96 19.79 -16.03
CA PRO A 14 -13.54 18.69 -16.78
C PRO A 14 -13.83 17.52 -15.85
N GLU A 15 -15.01 16.98 -15.97
CA GLU A 15 -15.42 15.84 -15.17
C GLU A 15 -15.47 14.59 -16.03
N LEU A 16 -14.81 13.54 -15.55
CA LEU A 16 -14.87 12.23 -16.19
C LEU A 16 -15.82 11.36 -15.39
N VAL A 17 -16.93 11.01 -16.01
CA VAL A 17 -17.95 10.24 -15.32
C VAL A 17 -17.58 8.76 -15.25
N SER A 18 -18.32 8.05 -14.41
CA SER A 18 -18.14 6.62 -14.25
C SER A 18 -18.17 5.90 -15.61
N GLY A 19 -17.29 4.94 -15.77
CA GLY A 19 -17.19 4.18 -17.00
C GLY A 19 -16.31 4.80 -18.08
N THR A 20 -15.70 5.96 -17.80
CA THR A 20 -14.82 6.60 -18.77
C THR A 20 -13.49 5.85 -18.86
N THR A 21 -13.04 5.62 -20.07
CA THR A 21 -11.72 5.02 -20.33
C THR A 21 -10.78 6.10 -20.83
N ILE A 22 -9.62 6.18 -20.24
CA ILE A 22 -8.54 7.06 -20.68
C ILE A 22 -7.41 6.18 -21.17
N THR A 23 -7.05 6.31 -22.45
CA THR A 23 -6.04 5.46 -23.06
C THR A 23 -4.84 6.30 -23.47
N GLY A 24 -3.65 5.81 -23.16
CA GLY A 24 -2.42 6.45 -23.61
C GLY A 24 -2.15 7.81 -22.98
N ALA A 25 -2.73 8.08 -21.82
CA ALA A 25 -2.60 9.37 -21.17
C ALA A 25 -1.42 9.39 -20.20
N THR A 26 -0.82 10.58 -20.06
CA THR A 26 0.12 10.86 -18.99
C THR A 26 -0.60 11.68 -17.92
N ILE A 27 -0.56 11.19 -16.69
CA ILE A 27 -1.14 11.89 -15.54
C ILE A 27 0.03 12.33 -14.68
N SER A 28 0.24 13.63 -14.56
CA SER A 28 1.34 14.16 -13.77
C SER A 28 0.85 15.18 -12.75
N GLY A 29 1.54 15.25 -11.63
CA GLY A 29 1.20 16.20 -10.57
C GLY A 29 -0.15 15.97 -9.93
N SER A 30 -0.68 14.76 -9.99
CA SER A 30 -2.04 14.46 -9.57
C SER A 30 -2.09 13.47 -8.44
N THR A 31 -3.19 13.54 -7.69
CA THR A 31 -3.51 12.55 -6.67
C THR A 31 -4.56 11.60 -7.24
N ILE A 32 -4.29 10.31 -7.14
CA ILE A 32 -5.23 9.26 -7.56
C ILE A 32 -5.70 8.56 -6.28
N THR A 33 -7.00 8.66 -6.00
CA THR A 33 -7.57 8.08 -4.79
C THR A 33 -8.64 7.05 -5.12
N GLY A 34 -8.78 6.06 -4.24
CA GLY A 34 -9.84 5.07 -4.37
C GLY A 34 -9.74 4.20 -5.60
N SER A 35 -8.54 4.04 -6.15
CA SER A 35 -8.36 3.37 -7.44
C SER A 35 -7.55 2.09 -7.30
N THR A 36 -7.78 1.19 -8.25
CA THR A 36 -6.96 0.00 -8.41
C THR A 36 -6.01 0.23 -9.58
N LEU A 37 -4.73 0.06 -9.34
CA LEU A 37 -3.72 0.12 -10.39
C LEU A 37 -3.31 -1.30 -10.73
N THR A 38 -3.57 -1.69 -11.98
CA THR A 38 -3.21 -3.02 -12.47
C THR A 38 -1.96 -2.87 -13.34
N THR A 39 -0.98 -3.71 -13.09
CA THR A 39 0.28 -3.69 -13.84
C THR A 39 0.96 -2.32 -13.75
N ALA A 40 1.15 -1.86 -12.53
CA ALA A 40 1.80 -0.57 -12.29
C ALA A 40 3.29 -0.76 -12.01
N THR A 41 4.11 0.16 -12.51
CA THR A 41 5.54 0.22 -12.22
C THR A 41 5.83 1.54 -11.53
N ALA A 42 6.47 1.47 -10.38
CA ALA A 42 6.99 2.66 -9.71
C ALA A 42 8.49 2.78 -10.03
N SER A 43 8.88 3.88 -10.64
CA SER A 43 10.29 4.10 -10.99
C SER A 43 11.05 4.87 -9.93
N GLY A 44 10.48 5.02 -8.78
CA GLY A 44 11.11 5.68 -7.64
C GLY A 44 10.72 4.97 -6.36
N THR A 45 10.77 5.67 -5.25
CA THR A 45 10.36 5.12 -3.97
C THR A 45 8.84 5.00 -3.90
N PHE A 46 8.38 3.84 -3.49
CA PHE A 46 6.98 3.65 -3.12
C PHE A 46 6.85 3.92 -1.61
N THR A 47 6.12 4.96 -1.25
CA THR A 47 5.96 5.33 0.16
C THR A 47 4.56 4.97 0.63
N SER A 48 4.48 4.17 1.69
CA SER A 48 3.22 3.86 2.36
C SER A 48 3.17 4.60 3.69
N THR A 49 1.99 5.07 4.06
CA THR A 49 1.77 5.71 5.36
C THR A 49 1.15 4.74 6.36
N ALA A 50 1.04 3.47 6.03
CA ALA A 50 0.48 2.48 6.94
C ALA A 50 1.38 2.30 8.16
N THR A 51 0.78 2.37 9.36
CA THR A 51 1.51 2.22 10.63
C THR A 51 1.09 0.98 11.41
N SER A 52 -0.02 0.37 11.07
CA SER A 52 -0.54 -0.80 11.76
C SER A 52 -0.96 -1.93 10.81
N GLY A 53 -1.32 -1.59 9.59
CA GLY A 53 -1.64 -2.59 8.57
C GLY A 53 -0.45 -2.90 7.68
N PRO A 54 -0.62 -3.79 6.71
CA PRO A 54 0.47 -4.11 5.79
C PRO A 54 0.73 -2.94 4.83
N VAL A 55 1.99 -2.73 4.50
CA VAL A 55 2.38 -1.77 3.47
C VAL A 55 2.32 -2.39 2.08
N ILE A 56 2.61 -3.68 1.98
CA ILE A 56 2.48 -4.48 0.77
C ILE A 56 1.91 -5.82 1.20
N SER A 57 0.94 -6.34 0.46
CA SER A 57 0.35 -7.63 0.80
C SER A 57 -0.22 -8.31 -0.44
N ASN A 58 -0.38 -9.61 -0.32
CA ASN A 58 -1.20 -10.39 -1.22
C ASN A 58 -2.36 -10.99 -0.41
N ALA A 59 -3.07 -11.95 -0.98
CA ALA A 59 -4.22 -12.55 -0.28
C ALA A 59 -3.84 -13.36 0.95
N THR A 60 -2.57 -13.73 1.12
CA THR A 60 -2.13 -14.68 2.15
C THR A 60 -1.09 -14.14 3.11
N ALA A 61 -0.38 -13.09 2.77
CA ALA A 61 0.66 -12.56 3.64
C ALA A 61 0.95 -11.11 3.30
N GLY A 62 1.60 -10.39 4.22
CA GLY A 62 1.94 -9.00 4.02
C GLY A 62 3.25 -8.61 4.67
N LEU A 63 3.74 -7.44 4.32
CA LEU A 63 4.90 -6.80 4.91
C LEU A 63 4.42 -5.62 5.75
N TYR A 64 4.81 -5.57 7.01
CA TYR A 64 4.34 -4.61 7.99
C TYR A 64 5.49 -3.77 8.51
N PHE A 65 5.31 -2.46 8.52
CA PHE A 65 6.20 -1.51 9.21
C PHE A 65 5.40 -0.87 10.32
N LEU A 66 5.60 -1.34 11.53
CA LEU A 66 4.73 -0.99 12.66
C LEU A 66 5.38 0.07 13.55
N THR A 67 4.55 0.74 14.34
CA THR A 67 5.02 1.71 15.33
C THR A 67 4.83 1.21 16.76
N THR A 68 4.18 0.05 16.91
CA THR A 68 3.90 -0.53 18.22
C THR A 68 5.03 -1.46 18.64
N ALA A 69 5.10 -1.72 19.94
CA ALA A 69 6.09 -2.64 20.51
C ALA A 69 5.82 -4.07 20.02
N ILE A 70 6.89 -4.79 19.71
CA ILE A 70 6.82 -6.20 19.37
C ILE A 70 7.80 -6.98 20.24
N THR A 71 7.26 -7.97 20.95
CA THR A 71 8.06 -8.95 21.70
C THR A 71 7.77 -10.31 21.10
N ALA A 72 8.83 -10.97 20.60
CA ALA A 72 8.70 -12.27 20.00
C ALA A 72 8.08 -13.28 20.94
N GLY A 73 7.14 -14.05 20.44
CA GLY A 73 6.44 -15.07 21.23
C GLY A 73 5.35 -14.53 22.15
N SER A 74 5.22 -13.21 22.28
CA SER A 74 4.23 -12.60 23.17
C SER A 74 3.24 -11.71 22.43
N THR A 75 3.73 -10.83 21.58
CA THR A 75 2.86 -9.87 20.89
C THR A 75 1.96 -10.58 19.89
N THR A 76 0.65 -10.47 20.11
CA THR A 76 -0.35 -11.07 19.22
C THR A 76 -0.50 -10.27 17.93
N THR A 77 -0.93 -10.93 16.88
CA THR A 77 -1.22 -10.30 15.60
C THR A 77 -2.33 -11.03 14.88
N THR A 78 -3.10 -10.28 14.08
CA THR A 78 -4.06 -10.84 13.14
C THR A 78 -3.47 -11.00 11.75
N ALA A 79 -2.20 -10.65 11.57
CA ALA A 79 -1.54 -10.80 10.28
C ALA A 79 -1.52 -12.28 9.88
N PRO A 80 -1.78 -12.60 8.60
CA PRO A 80 -1.73 -13.98 8.16
C PRO A 80 -0.36 -14.62 8.43
N ALA A 81 -0.36 -15.92 8.66
CA ALA A 81 0.87 -16.65 8.89
C ALA A 81 1.85 -16.46 7.73
N GLY A 82 3.11 -16.27 8.05
CA GLY A 82 4.14 -16.00 7.05
C GLY A 82 4.33 -14.51 6.72
N SER A 83 3.49 -13.63 7.26
CA SER A 83 3.72 -12.20 7.13
C SER A 83 4.98 -11.77 7.86
N LEU A 84 5.61 -10.72 7.38
CA LEU A 84 6.84 -10.17 7.96
C LEU A 84 6.57 -8.81 8.58
N ALA A 85 7.26 -8.50 9.65
CA ALA A 85 7.15 -7.19 10.27
C ALA A 85 8.48 -6.71 10.84
N THR A 86 8.61 -5.40 10.88
CA THR A 86 9.58 -4.71 11.71
C THR A 86 8.88 -3.55 12.41
N THR A 87 9.49 -2.98 13.44
CA THR A 87 8.87 -1.87 14.16
C THR A 87 9.91 -0.80 14.46
N THR A 88 9.43 0.44 14.50
CA THR A 88 10.23 1.58 14.96
C THR A 88 10.16 1.76 16.46
N ASN A 89 9.28 1.05 17.16
CA ASN A 89 9.20 1.13 18.62
C ASN A 89 10.47 0.55 19.23
N ALA A 90 10.96 1.17 20.30
CA ALA A 90 12.19 0.74 20.97
C ALA A 90 12.17 -0.75 21.35
N THR A 91 10.98 -1.27 21.73
CA THR A 91 10.82 -2.70 21.95
C THR A 91 10.62 -3.39 20.61
N GLY A 92 11.66 -3.99 20.13
CA GLY A 92 11.65 -4.68 18.84
C GLY A 92 12.31 -3.92 17.69
N ALA A 93 12.70 -2.66 17.89
CA ALA A 93 13.35 -1.89 16.83
C ALA A 93 14.61 -2.60 16.33
N GLY A 94 14.78 -2.60 15.01
CA GLY A 94 15.92 -3.24 14.36
C GLY A 94 15.82 -4.75 14.24
N LYS A 95 14.70 -5.35 14.64
CA LYS A 95 14.50 -6.79 14.56
C LYS A 95 13.48 -7.12 13.49
N LEU A 96 13.57 -8.33 12.97
CA LEU A 96 12.63 -8.87 12.01
C LEU A 96 11.74 -9.88 12.71
N PHE A 97 10.45 -9.87 12.38
CA PHE A 97 9.46 -10.78 12.94
C PHE A 97 8.67 -11.44 11.82
N THR A 98 8.19 -12.64 12.08
CA THR A 98 7.25 -13.34 11.20
C THR A 98 6.00 -13.71 11.99
N SER A 99 4.85 -13.73 11.32
CA SER A 99 3.59 -14.12 11.97
C SER A 99 3.48 -15.65 11.98
N VAL A 100 3.37 -16.20 13.18
CA VAL A 100 3.19 -17.64 13.38
C VAL A 100 2.16 -17.84 14.48
N ALA A 101 1.11 -18.58 14.18
CA ALA A 101 0.09 -18.95 15.15
C ALA A 101 -0.49 -17.76 15.91
N GLY A 102 -0.71 -16.65 15.22
CA GLY A 102 -1.33 -15.47 15.83
C GLY A 102 -0.39 -14.62 16.66
N LYS A 103 0.89 -14.83 16.56
CA LYS A 103 1.90 -14.04 17.28
C LYS A 103 3.04 -13.66 16.37
N TRP A 104 3.73 -12.58 16.72
CA TRP A 104 4.98 -12.22 16.08
C TRP A 104 6.11 -13.02 16.73
N GLU A 105 6.84 -13.74 15.91
CA GLU A 105 7.96 -14.59 16.33
C GLU A 105 9.22 -14.16 15.60
N PHE A 106 10.39 -14.55 16.11
CA PHE A 106 11.60 -14.44 15.32
C PHE A 106 11.55 -15.47 14.19
N PRO A 107 12.00 -15.11 12.97
CA PRO A 107 12.06 -16.09 11.89
C PRO A 107 13.06 -17.19 12.21
N VAL A 108 12.74 -18.39 11.77
CA VAL A 108 13.65 -19.53 11.90
C VAL A 108 14.51 -19.58 10.64
N LEU A 109 15.82 -19.43 10.83
CA LEU A 109 16.80 -19.45 9.75
C LEU A 109 17.60 -20.74 9.89
N THR A 110 17.33 -21.69 9.05
CA THR A 110 18.03 -23.00 9.09
C THR A 110 18.90 -23.19 7.87
#